data_f681dbc012a68dc9c2836e923fd12b1c
#
_entry.id   f681dbc012a68dc9c2836e923fd12b1c
#
_cell.length_a   1.000
_cell.length_b   1.000
_cell.length_c   1.000
_cell.angle_alpha   90.00
_cell.angle_beta   90.00
_cell.angle_gamma   90.00
#
_symmetry.space_group_name_H-M   'P 1'
#
loop_
_entity.id
_entity.type
_entity.pdbx_description
1 polymer ?
#
loop_
_entity_poly.entity_id
_entity_poly.type
_entity_poly.pdbx_seq_one_letter_code
_entity_poly.pdbx_strand_id
1 'polypeptide(L)'
;MKKTVFYLAFLAIPLMFSCNQSGKKAGTTDSTSTSTDTISNAQCYKAGYEKDSADLKIETLSSGKVKGKLAVKYAVKPMNDGLIAGEFKGDTLFVNYTFKTGEDTVSVHTNPLAFLKKDGKLIMGVGQIETTLGRSYFVKGKPINFERGKFTFEPADCK
;
A
#
# COMPACT_ATOMS: atom_id res chain seq x y z
N MET A 1 -38.88 -50.19 40.50
CA MET A 1 -39.43 -51.28 39.68
C MET A 1 -39.32 -50.92 38.21
N LYS A 2 -38.92 -51.89 37.43
CA LYS A 2 -38.78 -51.99 35.97
C LYS A 2 -37.48 -51.49 35.36
N LYS A 3 -36.57 -52.50 35.24
CA LYS A 3 -35.47 -52.61 34.35
C LYS A 3 -35.94 -52.60 32.88
N THR A 4 -35.24 -51.92 31.99
CA THR A 4 -35.24 -52.31 30.58
C THR A 4 -33.84 -52.18 30.02
N VAL A 5 -33.33 -53.35 29.71
CA VAL A 5 -32.07 -53.61 29.01
C VAL A 5 -32.37 -53.45 27.53
N PHE A 6 -31.57 -52.69 26.76
CA PHE A 6 -31.58 -52.79 25.31
C PHE A 6 -30.17 -52.82 24.73
N TYR A 7 -29.98 -53.87 24.10
CA TYR A 7 -29.01 -54.50 23.22
C TYR A 7 -27.97 -53.60 22.50
N LEU A 8 -26.74 -54.09 22.64
CA LEU A 8 -25.63 -53.82 21.69
C LEU A 8 -26.01 -54.31 20.29
N ALA A 9 -25.80 -53.45 19.30
CA ALA A 9 -25.64 -53.86 17.91
C ALA A 9 -24.26 -53.34 17.42
N PHE A 10 -23.32 -54.27 17.43
CA PHE A 10 -22.04 -54.12 16.75
C PHE A 10 -22.28 -54.17 15.24
N LEU A 11 -22.02 -53.08 14.54
CA LEU A 11 -21.94 -53.09 13.08
C LEU A 11 -20.46 -52.87 12.68
N ALA A 12 -19.83 -54.00 12.37
CA ALA A 12 -18.50 -54.03 11.79
C ALA A 12 -18.57 -53.54 10.33
N ILE A 13 -17.87 -52.44 10.02
CA ILE A 13 -17.67 -51.98 8.66
C ILE A 13 -16.27 -52.43 8.21
N PRO A 14 -16.13 -53.20 7.12
CA PRO A 14 -14.84 -53.61 6.63
C PRO A 14 -14.14 -52.44 5.95
N LEU A 15 -12.89 -52.18 6.36
CA LEU A 15 -11.92 -51.31 5.71
C LEU A 15 -11.54 -51.93 4.35
N MET A 16 -12.04 -51.33 3.27
CA MET A 16 -11.54 -51.61 1.95
C MET A 16 -10.35 -50.67 1.69
N PHE A 17 -9.16 -51.16 1.94
CA PHE A 17 -7.94 -50.59 1.35
C PHE A 17 -7.94 -50.90 -0.14
N SER A 18 -8.26 -49.94 -0.97
CA SER A 18 -7.97 -50.00 -2.41
C SER A 18 -6.76 -49.13 -2.71
N CYS A 19 -5.58 -49.70 -2.65
CA CYS A 19 -4.46 -49.22 -3.40
C CYS A 19 -4.67 -49.55 -4.86
N ASN A 20 -4.94 -48.54 -5.69
CA ASN A 20 -4.67 -48.70 -7.13
C ASN A 20 -3.78 -47.54 -7.59
N GLN A 21 -2.53 -47.90 -7.77
CA GLN A 21 -1.48 -47.11 -8.36
C GLN A 21 -1.52 -47.36 -9.87
N SER A 22 -1.96 -46.37 -10.63
CA SER A 22 -1.51 -46.16 -12.00
C SER A 22 -2.16 -44.93 -12.65
N GLY A 23 -1.35 -43.91 -12.89
CA GLY A 23 -1.37 -43.12 -14.11
C GLY A 23 -2.47 -42.12 -14.31
N LYS A 24 -2.16 -40.92 -14.03
CA LYS A 24 -2.19 -39.68 -14.82
C LYS A 24 -2.45 -38.50 -13.92
N LYS A 25 -1.43 -37.68 -13.85
CA LYS A 25 -1.53 -36.28 -13.36
C LYS A 25 -2.71 -35.57 -14.01
N ALA A 26 -3.77 -35.34 -13.28
CA ALA A 26 -4.60 -34.16 -13.47
C ALA A 26 -4.15 -33.20 -12.39
N GLY A 27 -3.15 -32.40 -12.72
CA GLY A 27 -2.78 -31.23 -11.93
C GLY A 27 -3.96 -30.29 -11.96
N THR A 28 -4.70 -30.21 -10.84
CA THR A 28 -5.47 -29.02 -10.54
C THR A 28 -4.42 -27.95 -10.29
N THR A 29 -4.02 -27.28 -11.34
CA THR A 29 -3.31 -26.02 -11.28
C THR A 29 -4.30 -25.05 -10.71
N ASP A 30 -4.25 -24.86 -9.41
CA ASP A 30 -4.77 -23.67 -8.78
C ASP A 30 -3.93 -22.52 -9.36
N SER A 31 -4.42 -22.01 -10.48
CA SER A 31 -3.87 -20.83 -11.11
C SER A 31 -4.23 -19.66 -10.22
N THR A 32 -3.51 -19.52 -9.11
CA THR A 32 -3.32 -18.20 -8.50
C THR A 32 -2.61 -17.39 -9.57
N SER A 33 -3.38 -16.74 -10.43
CA SER A 33 -2.87 -15.73 -11.35
C SER A 33 -2.37 -14.59 -10.47
N THR A 34 -1.12 -14.69 -10.05
CA THR A 34 -0.37 -13.55 -9.57
C THR A 34 -0.26 -12.63 -10.78
N SER A 35 -1.26 -11.77 -10.97
CA SER A 35 -1.18 -10.70 -11.95
C SER A 35 0.03 -9.87 -11.53
N THR A 36 1.14 -10.04 -12.24
CA THR A 36 2.34 -9.25 -12.00
C THR A 36 1.99 -7.84 -12.43
N ASP A 37 1.74 -6.97 -11.45
CA ASP A 37 1.48 -5.55 -11.67
C ASP A 37 2.69 -4.94 -12.39
N THR A 38 2.52 -4.58 -13.64
CA THR A 38 3.56 -3.93 -14.44
C THR A 38 3.45 -2.41 -14.32
N ILE A 39 4.58 -1.72 -14.44
CA ILE A 39 4.60 -0.25 -14.48
C ILE A 39 4.05 0.19 -15.83
N SER A 40 2.93 0.90 -15.83
CA SER A 40 2.29 1.46 -17.03
C SER A 40 2.80 2.87 -17.34
N ASN A 41 3.18 3.63 -16.32
CA ASN A 41 3.71 4.99 -16.47
C ASN A 41 4.63 5.34 -15.31
N ALA A 42 5.67 6.13 -15.60
CA ALA A 42 6.58 6.69 -14.60
C ALA A 42 6.74 8.20 -14.82
N GLN A 43 6.60 8.98 -13.77
CA GLN A 43 6.71 10.44 -13.80
C GLN A 43 7.54 10.92 -12.62
N CYS A 44 8.37 11.93 -12.86
CA CYS A 44 9.19 12.56 -11.85
C CYS A 44 8.81 14.02 -11.67
N TYR A 45 8.93 14.49 -10.44
CA TYR A 45 8.55 15.83 -10.03
C TYR A 45 9.56 16.40 -9.05
N LYS A 46 9.66 17.74 -9.02
CA LYS A 46 10.45 18.48 -8.04
C LYS A 46 9.61 19.57 -7.42
N ALA A 47 9.87 19.85 -6.16
CA ALA A 47 9.26 20.96 -5.45
C ALA A 47 10.28 21.71 -4.62
N GLY A 48 10.05 23.01 -4.45
CA GLY A 48 10.77 23.86 -3.53
C GLY A 48 9.81 24.62 -2.63
N TYR A 49 10.19 24.84 -1.38
CA TYR A 49 9.48 25.70 -0.46
C TYR A 49 10.50 26.39 0.46
N GLU A 50 10.69 27.69 0.30
CA GLU A 50 11.74 28.47 0.97
C GLU A 50 13.12 27.87 0.67
N LYS A 51 13.79 27.27 1.69
CA LYS A 51 15.09 26.59 1.56
C LYS A 51 14.96 25.05 1.53
N ASP A 52 13.73 24.53 1.66
CA ASP A 52 13.44 23.12 1.60
C ASP A 52 13.20 22.68 0.15
N SER A 53 13.53 21.43 -0.18
CA SER A 53 13.26 20.86 -1.50
C SER A 53 12.75 19.43 -1.39
N ALA A 54 12.04 19.00 -2.41
CA ALA A 54 11.53 17.63 -2.48
C ALA A 54 11.63 17.07 -3.90
N ASP A 55 12.04 15.80 -4.00
CA ASP A 55 12.07 15.03 -5.22
C ASP A 55 11.04 13.88 -5.08
N LEU A 56 10.14 13.74 -6.06
CA LEU A 56 9.08 12.73 -6.08
C LEU A 56 9.11 11.96 -7.38
N LYS A 57 9.22 10.64 -7.30
CA LYS A 57 8.99 9.72 -8.43
C LYS A 57 7.71 8.93 -8.19
N ILE A 58 6.85 8.89 -9.20
CA ILE A 58 5.58 8.14 -9.19
C ILE A 58 5.63 7.10 -10.31
N GLU A 59 5.26 5.88 -9.98
CA GLU A 59 5.06 4.77 -10.91
C GLU A 59 3.61 4.29 -10.79
N THR A 60 2.84 4.48 -11.85
CA THR A 60 1.48 3.96 -11.96
C THR A 60 1.54 2.53 -12.46
N LEU A 61 0.85 1.63 -11.79
CA LEU A 61 0.78 0.22 -12.12
C LEU A 61 -0.42 -0.08 -13.04
N SER A 62 -0.38 -1.22 -13.71
CA SER A 62 -1.49 -1.70 -14.57
C SER A 62 -2.81 -1.85 -13.81
N SER A 63 -2.78 -2.09 -12.52
CA SER A 63 -3.94 -2.11 -11.62
C SER A 63 -4.50 -0.72 -11.27
N GLY A 64 -3.85 0.36 -11.70
CA GLY A 64 -4.19 1.74 -11.30
C GLY A 64 -3.62 2.16 -9.94
N LYS A 65 -2.98 1.25 -9.21
CA LYS A 65 -2.25 1.61 -7.99
C LYS A 65 -1.02 2.43 -8.32
N VAL A 66 -0.55 3.17 -7.33
CA VAL A 66 0.63 4.02 -7.43
C VAL A 66 1.65 3.58 -6.39
N LYS A 67 2.89 3.46 -6.80
CA LYS A 67 4.06 3.37 -5.93
C LYS A 67 5.09 4.40 -6.35
N GLY A 68 6.08 4.66 -5.49
CA GLY A 68 7.13 5.61 -5.85
C GLY A 68 8.08 5.90 -4.71
N LYS A 69 8.87 6.93 -4.91
CA LYS A 69 9.87 7.41 -3.95
C LYS A 69 9.68 8.91 -3.72
N LEU A 70 9.73 9.32 -2.45
CA LEU A 70 9.72 10.73 -2.04
C LEU A 70 10.91 11.00 -1.13
N ALA A 71 11.73 11.97 -1.51
CA ALA A 71 12.81 12.50 -0.70
C ALA A 71 12.51 13.96 -0.38
N VAL A 72 12.56 14.34 0.90
CA VAL A 72 12.36 15.73 1.36
C VAL A 72 13.62 16.20 2.08
N LYS A 73 14.29 17.16 1.50
CA LYS A 73 15.49 17.79 2.05
C LYS A 73 15.10 19.07 2.76
N TYR A 74 15.43 19.16 4.02
CA TYR A 74 15.18 20.33 4.84
C TYR A 74 16.47 21.14 5.05
N ALA A 75 16.34 22.45 5.15
CA ALA A 75 17.48 23.34 5.39
C ALA A 75 18.10 23.17 6.78
N VAL A 76 17.27 22.84 7.78
CA VAL A 76 17.69 22.88 9.20
C VAL A 76 17.47 21.56 9.96
N LYS A 77 17.04 20.50 9.29
CA LYS A 77 16.83 19.18 9.90
C LYS A 77 17.18 18.07 8.91
N PRO A 78 17.42 16.84 9.39
CA PRO A 78 17.74 15.70 8.53
C PRO A 78 16.70 15.46 7.45
N MET A 79 17.17 14.95 6.31
CA MET A 79 16.34 14.57 5.16
C MET A 79 15.41 13.40 5.53
N ASN A 80 14.19 13.43 5.04
CA ASN A 80 13.32 12.27 5.00
C ASN A 80 13.43 11.60 3.62
N ASP A 81 13.76 10.32 3.58
CA ASP A 81 13.81 9.52 2.35
C ASP A 81 12.97 8.26 2.52
N GLY A 82 12.08 7.97 1.54
CA GLY A 82 11.19 6.85 1.68
C GLY A 82 10.33 6.55 0.45
N LEU A 83 9.45 5.57 0.65
CA LEU A 83 8.56 5.05 -0.38
C LEU A 83 7.14 5.55 -0.18
N ILE A 84 6.45 5.77 -1.28
CA ILE A 84 5.02 6.04 -1.29
C ILE A 84 4.28 4.87 -1.94
N ALA A 85 3.08 4.58 -1.43
CA ALA A 85 2.16 3.61 -2.01
C ALA A 85 0.72 4.05 -1.78
N GLY A 86 -0.11 3.98 -2.84
CA GLY A 86 -1.50 4.41 -2.78
C GLY A 86 -2.23 4.36 -4.10
N GLU A 87 -3.19 5.25 -4.27
CA GLU A 87 -4.06 5.30 -5.45
C GLU A 87 -4.64 6.69 -5.68
N PHE A 88 -5.04 6.96 -6.91
CA PHE A 88 -5.84 8.14 -7.23
C PHE A 88 -7.31 7.91 -6.89
N LYS A 89 -7.93 8.93 -6.28
CA LYS A 89 -9.38 9.06 -6.10
C LYS A 89 -9.82 10.37 -6.74
N GLY A 90 -10.35 10.29 -7.96
CA GLY A 90 -10.52 11.45 -8.82
C GLY A 90 -9.17 12.10 -9.13
N ASP A 91 -9.06 13.40 -8.93
CA ASP A 91 -7.82 14.15 -9.16
C ASP A 91 -6.86 14.16 -7.98
N THR A 92 -7.19 13.44 -6.90
CA THR A 92 -6.35 13.41 -5.69
C THR A 92 -5.67 12.05 -5.53
N LEU A 93 -4.34 12.08 -5.47
CA LEU A 93 -3.51 10.93 -5.13
C LEU A 93 -3.38 10.83 -3.60
N PHE A 94 -3.88 9.75 -3.03
CA PHE A 94 -3.72 9.41 -1.61
C PHE A 94 -2.67 8.33 -1.48
N VAL A 95 -1.65 8.57 -0.64
CA VAL A 95 -0.57 7.62 -0.40
C VAL A 95 -0.21 7.52 1.06
N ASN A 96 0.34 6.37 1.45
CA ASN A 96 1.13 6.23 2.66
C ASN A 96 2.59 6.46 2.30
N TYR A 97 3.23 7.37 3.00
CA TYR A 97 4.66 7.68 2.90
C TYR A 97 5.39 7.00 4.06
N THR A 98 6.16 5.97 3.74
CA THR A 98 6.98 5.22 4.70
C THR A 98 8.43 5.63 4.53
N PHE A 99 9.03 6.27 5.54
CA PHE A 99 10.31 6.94 5.41
C PHE A 99 11.20 6.78 6.64
N LYS A 100 12.48 7.05 6.42
CA LYS A 100 13.50 7.20 7.46
C LYS A 100 13.98 8.65 7.49
N THR A 101 14.52 9.08 8.61
CA THR A 101 14.99 10.45 8.83
C THR A 101 16.50 10.44 9.04
N GLY A 102 17.25 11.11 8.15
CA GLY A 102 18.71 11.20 8.21
C GLY A 102 19.37 9.82 8.15
N GLU A 103 20.33 9.60 9.05
CA GLU A 103 21.08 8.35 9.17
C GLU A 103 20.39 7.29 10.05
N ASP A 104 19.23 7.60 10.63
CA ASP A 104 18.47 6.63 11.42
C ASP A 104 17.94 5.51 10.51
N THR A 105 18.57 4.34 10.63
CA THR A 105 18.17 3.14 9.86
C THR A 105 17.17 2.26 10.60
N VAL A 106 16.92 2.53 11.88
CA VAL A 106 16.09 1.71 12.76
C VAL A 106 14.65 2.21 12.77
N SER A 107 14.45 3.52 12.95
CA SER A 107 13.11 4.10 13.05
C SER A 107 12.49 4.31 11.69
N VAL A 108 11.36 3.65 11.45
CA VAL A 108 10.55 3.81 10.24
C VAL A 108 9.24 4.50 10.60
N HIS A 109 8.96 5.59 9.92
CA HIS A 109 7.75 6.38 10.10
C HIS A 109 6.80 6.20 8.92
N THR A 110 5.49 6.22 9.17
CA THR A 110 4.49 6.19 8.10
C THR A 110 3.46 7.27 8.31
N ASN A 111 3.33 8.16 7.32
CA ASN A 111 2.35 9.25 7.32
C ASN A 111 1.48 9.21 6.06
N PRO A 112 0.18 9.50 6.16
CA PRO A 112 -0.66 9.69 4.99
C PRO A 112 -0.31 11.02 4.32
N LEU A 113 -0.23 11.02 2.98
CA LEU A 113 -0.10 12.22 2.17
C LEU A 113 -1.20 12.26 1.11
N ALA A 114 -1.57 13.46 0.71
CA ALA A 114 -2.50 13.69 -0.39
C ALA A 114 -1.92 14.73 -1.35
N PHE A 115 -2.04 14.47 -2.65
CA PHE A 115 -1.58 15.35 -3.71
C PHE A 115 -2.72 15.60 -4.69
N LEU A 116 -3.13 16.84 -4.84
CA LEU A 116 -4.08 17.24 -5.90
C LEU A 116 -3.34 17.38 -7.22
N LYS A 117 -3.79 16.65 -8.23
CA LYS A 117 -3.31 16.83 -9.61
C LYS A 117 -4.06 17.96 -10.26
N LYS A 118 -3.36 19.03 -10.60
CA LYS A 118 -3.90 20.21 -11.26
C LYS A 118 -2.88 20.78 -12.23
N ASP A 119 -3.27 21.02 -13.47
CA ASP A 119 -2.43 21.63 -14.52
C ASP A 119 -1.07 20.93 -14.70
N GLY A 120 -1.08 19.58 -14.64
CA GLY A 120 0.13 18.76 -14.75
C GLY A 120 1.02 18.71 -13.49
N LYS A 121 0.70 19.50 -12.47
CA LYS A 121 1.41 19.58 -11.18
C LYS A 121 0.73 18.71 -10.14
N LEU A 122 1.47 18.47 -9.04
CA LEU A 122 0.94 17.81 -7.85
C LEU A 122 1.08 18.74 -6.65
N ILE A 123 -0.04 19.15 -6.06
CA ILE A 123 -0.06 20.07 -4.92
C ILE A 123 -0.26 19.24 -3.65
N MET A 124 0.72 19.27 -2.75
CA MET A 124 0.61 18.57 -1.47
C MET A 124 -0.43 19.24 -0.59
N GLY A 125 -1.38 18.45 -0.08
CA GLY A 125 -2.44 18.94 0.80
C GLY A 125 -2.09 18.79 2.29
N VAL A 126 -2.77 19.58 3.10
CA VAL A 126 -2.74 19.52 4.57
C VAL A 126 -4.11 19.08 5.08
N GLY A 127 -4.16 17.94 5.76
CA GLY A 127 -5.36 17.39 6.37
C GLY A 127 -5.18 17.11 7.84
N GLN A 128 -6.30 16.96 8.55
CA GLN A 128 -6.29 16.49 9.93
C GLN A 128 -5.92 15.01 9.95
N ILE A 129 -4.90 14.66 10.73
CA ILE A 129 -4.41 13.27 10.88
C ILE A 129 -4.74 12.78 12.27
N GLU A 130 -5.19 11.54 12.38
CA GLU A 130 -5.30 10.79 13.63
C GLU A 130 -4.39 9.56 13.57
N THR A 131 -3.93 9.11 14.74
CA THR A 131 -3.08 7.93 14.85
C THR A 131 -3.75 6.93 15.80
N THR A 132 -4.00 5.73 15.30
CA THR A 132 -4.58 4.62 16.06
C THR A 132 -3.74 3.38 15.87
N LEU A 133 -3.36 2.72 16.96
CA LEU A 133 -2.53 1.49 16.94
C LEU A 133 -1.25 1.64 16.09
N GLY A 134 -0.59 2.82 16.18
CA GLY A 134 0.65 3.09 15.46
C GLY A 134 0.50 3.38 13.96
N ARG A 135 -0.73 3.49 13.46
CA ARG A 135 -1.02 3.87 12.07
C ARG A 135 -1.68 5.23 12.01
N SER A 136 -1.21 6.07 11.11
CA SER A 136 -1.75 7.41 10.88
C SER A 136 -2.64 7.43 9.64
N TYR A 137 -3.77 8.12 9.73
CA TYR A 137 -4.73 8.32 8.63
C TYR A 137 -5.27 9.73 8.63
N PHE A 138 -5.76 10.18 7.48
CA PHE A 138 -6.60 11.38 7.44
C PHE A 138 -7.94 11.11 8.13
N VAL A 139 -8.38 12.04 8.97
CA VAL A 139 -9.67 11.94 9.65
C VAL A 139 -10.80 11.91 8.63
N LYS A 140 -11.62 10.85 8.69
CA LYS A 140 -12.74 10.66 7.75
C LYS A 140 -13.71 11.84 7.80
N GLY A 141 -14.10 12.32 6.63
CA GLY A 141 -15.06 13.42 6.50
C GLY A 141 -14.48 14.81 6.79
N LYS A 142 -13.19 14.93 7.08
CA LYS A 142 -12.52 16.22 7.18
C LYS A 142 -11.86 16.58 5.86
N PRO A 143 -11.98 17.84 5.39
CA PRO A 143 -11.40 18.26 4.12
C PRO A 143 -9.87 18.31 4.20
N ILE A 144 -9.25 18.05 3.03
CA ILE A 144 -7.83 18.32 2.83
C ILE A 144 -7.70 19.68 2.16
N ASN A 145 -6.89 20.54 2.75
CA ASN A 145 -6.65 21.87 2.23
C ASN A 145 -5.38 21.90 1.39
N PHE A 146 -5.50 22.13 0.10
CA PHE A 146 -4.40 22.20 -0.85
C PHE A 146 -3.79 23.59 -0.99
N GLU A 147 -4.47 24.65 -0.52
CA GLU A 147 -3.95 26.01 -0.53
C GLU A 147 -2.89 26.24 0.57
N ARG A 148 -2.96 25.45 1.65
CA ARG A 148 -2.01 25.49 2.77
C ARG A 148 -0.82 24.56 2.58
N GLY A 149 -0.77 23.81 1.50
CA GLY A 149 0.32 22.89 1.20
C GLY A 149 1.63 23.65 0.92
N LYS A 150 2.73 23.18 1.52
CA LYS A 150 4.04 23.82 1.33
C LYS A 150 4.66 23.50 -0.03
N PHE A 151 4.43 22.30 -0.54
CA PHE A 151 5.07 21.84 -1.76
C PHE A 151 4.09 21.76 -2.93
N THR A 152 4.44 22.46 -4.01
CA THR A 152 3.86 22.26 -5.33
C THR A 152 4.93 21.59 -6.20
N PHE A 153 4.65 20.38 -6.63
CA PHE A 153 5.55 19.54 -7.40
C PHE A 153 5.36 19.80 -8.89
N GLU A 154 6.38 20.33 -9.54
CA GLU A 154 6.45 20.54 -10.98
C GLU A 154 7.00 19.28 -11.67
N PRO A 155 6.51 18.93 -12.88
CA PRO A 155 7.11 17.86 -13.67
C PRO A 155 8.60 18.08 -13.90
N ALA A 156 9.37 17.01 -13.83
CA ALA A 156 10.82 17.03 -14.04
C ALA A 156 11.29 15.74 -14.72
N ASP A 157 12.48 15.78 -15.30
CA ASP A 157 13.10 14.59 -15.88
C ASP A 157 13.45 13.58 -14.79
N CYS A 158 13.16 12.30 -15.05
CA CYS A 158 13.60 11.22 -14.21
C CYS A 158 15.10 11.00 -14.39
N LYS A 159 15.86 11.10 -13.31
CA LYS A 159 17.28 10.78 -13.26
C LYS A 159 17.52 9.35 -12.84
#